data_8ca8fee74cb511edb086099e8dbec993
#
_entry.id   8ca8fee74cb511edb086099e8dbec993
#
_cell.length_a   1.000
_cell.length_b   1.000
_cell.length_c   1.000
_cell.angle_alpha   90.00
_cell.angle_beta   90.00
_cell.angle_gamma   90.00
#
_symmetry.space_group_name_H-M   'P 1'
#
loop_
_entity.id
_entity.type
_entity.pdbx_description
1 polymer ?
#
loop_
_entity_poly.entity_id
_entity_poly.type
_entity_poly.pdbx_seq_one_letter_code
_entity_poly.pdbx_strand_id
1 'polypeptide(L)'
;MKRSEINAIMRDASDFIRQSGFYLPPFAYWTPADWASKADSAREIVESQMGWDITDFGHGNYEQDGLFLFTVRNGSPENIKTMSGKLYCEKIMIVDVNQRTPMHFH
;
A
#
# COMPACT_ATOMS: atom_id res chain seq x y z
N MET A 1 -3.85 13.23 -7.56
CA MET A 1 -2.39 13.22 -7.78
C MET A 1 -2.08 12.73 -9.19
N LYS A 2 -1.05 13.28 -9.82
CA LYS A 2 -0.61 12.81 -11.13
C LYS A 2 0.12 11.47 -11.00
N ARG A 3 0.05 10.64 -12.06
CA ARG A 3 0.73 9.34 -12.07
C ARG A 3 2.24 9.49 -11.87
N SER A 4 2.85 10.53 -12.46
CA SER A 4 4.28 10.79 -12.28
C SER A 4 4.65 11.09 -10.83
N GLU A 5 3.80 11.80 -10.11
CA GLU A 5 3.98 12.09 -8.70
C GLU A 5 3.85 10.81 -7.85
N ILE A 6 2.85 9.98 -8.14
CA ILE A 6 2.66 8.71 -7.47
C ILE A 6 3.88 7.80 -7.70
N ASN A 7 4.38 7.71 -8.93
CA ASN A 7 5.55 6.91 -9.25
C ASN A 7 6.80 7.39 -8.51
N ALA A 8 6.99 8.69 -8.39
CA ALA A 8 8.11 9.26 -7.64
C ALA A 8 8.01 8.91 -6.15
N ILE A 9 6.82 9.04 -5.57
CA ILE A 9 6.58 8.69 -4.16
C ILE A 9 6.86 7.20 -3.93
N MET A 10 6.39 6.33 -4.80
CA MET A 10 6.62 4.88 -4.68
C MET A 10 8.11 4.55 -4.75
N ARG A 11 8.83 5.20 -5.65
CA ARG A 11 10.28 4.99 -5.81
C ARG A 11 11.04 5.42 -4.58
N ASP A 12 10.77 6.63 -4.08
CA ASP A 12 11.42 7.18 -2.90
C ASP A 12 11.10 6.35 -1.67
N ALA A 13 9.86 5.93 -1.50
CA ALA A 13 9.42 5.09 -0.40
C ALA A 13 10.10 3.71 -0.45
N SER A 14 10.19 3.11 -1.63
CA SER A 14 10.85 1.82 -1.84
C SER A 14 12.34 1.90 -1.44
N ASP A 15 13.02 2.96 -1.85
CA ASP A 15 14.43 3.18 -1.52
C ASP A 15 14.60 3.37 -0.01
N PHE A 16 13.74 4.16 0.61
CA PHE A 16 13.79 4.40 2.05
C PHE A 16 13.55 3.11 2.85
N ILE A 17 12.58 2.31 2.46
CA ILE A 17 12.28 1.02 3.10
C ILE A 17 13.49 0.09 3.02
N ARG A 18 14.11 0.02 1.83
CA ARG A 18 15.29 -0.82 1.61
C ARG A 18 16.48 -0.35 2.45
N GLN A 19 16.72 0.96 2.49
CA GLN A 19 17.79 1.54 3.31
C GLN A 19 17.59 1.29 4.79
N SER A 20 16.34 1.15 5.23
CA SER A 20 15.99 0.83 6.61
C SER A 20 16.14 -0.67 6.93
N GLY A 21 16.61 -1.47 5.98
CA GLY A 21 16.81 -2.90 6.17
C GLY A 21 15.55 -3.74 6.01
N PHE A 22 14.50 -3.19 5.43
CA PHE A 22 13.24 -3.88 5.21
C PHE A 22 13.02 -4.15 3.72
N TYR A 23 12.55 -5.33 3.38
CA TYR A 23 12.33 -5.71 1.99
C TYR A 23 10.85 -5.98 1.76
N LEU A 24 10.28 -5.32 0.74
CA LEU A 24 8.91 -5.56 0.33
C LEU A 24 8.78 -6.91 -0.37
N PRO A 25 7.61 -7.54 -0.31
CA PRO A 25 7.37 -8.78 -1.03
C PRO A 25 7.46 -8.55 -2.55
N PRO A 26 7.74 -9.61 -3.35
CA PRO A 26 7.93 -9.48 -4.79
C PRO A 26 6.80 -8.76 -5.53
N PHE A 27 5.54 -8.96 -5.14
CA PHE A 27 4.41 -8.36 -5.84
C PHE A 27 4.42 -6.83 -5.79
N ALA A 28 5.19 -6.22 -4.87
CA ALA A 28 5.34 -4.76 -4.81
C ALA A 28 5.92 -4.19 -6.10
N TYR A 29 6.67 -5.00 -6.84
CA TYR A 29 7.41 -4.57 -8.03
C TYR A 29 6.87 -5.17 -9.33
N TRP A 30 5.74 -5.87 -9.27
CA TRP A 30 5.15 -6.49 -10.46
C TRP A 30 4.67 -5.42 -11.45
N THR A 31 5.01 -5.64 -12.72
CA THR A 31 4.50 -4.86 -13.84
C THR A 31 3.09 -5.32 -14.20
N PRO A 32 2.34 -4.54 -15.02
CA PRO A 32 1.05 -5.02 -15.54
C PRO A 32 1.13 -6.38 -16.24
N ALA A 33 2.23 -6.65 -16.95
CA ALA A 33 2.44 -7.97 -17.58
C ALA A 33 2.60 -9.08 -16.54
N ASP A 34 3.32 -8.80 -15.44
CA ASP A 34 3.47 -9.77 -14.35
C ASP A 34 2.13 -10.10 -13.72
N TRP A 35 1.29 -9.08 -13.44
CA TRP A 35 -0.04 -9.27 -12.89
C TRP A 35 -0.91 -10.13 -13.80
N ALA A 36 -0.88 -9.85 -15.11
CA ALA A 36 -1.65 -10.62 -16.09
C ALA A 36 -1.23 -12.09 -16.10
N SER A 37 0.07 -12.38 -15.98
CA SER A 37 0.59 -13.75 -16.03
C SER A 37 0.30 -14.55 -14.75
N LYS A 38 0.03 -13.87 -13.62
CA LYS A 38 -0.18 -14.54 -12.33
C LYS A 38 -1.65 -14.75 -11.98
N ALA A 39 -2.55 -14.02 -12.62
CA ALA A 39 -4.00 -14.22 -12.57
C ALA A 39 -4.52 -14.84 -11.25
N ASP A 40 -4.93 -16.11 -11.30
CA ASP A 40 -5.54 -16.79 -10.15
C ASP A 40 -4.60 -16.95 -8.96
N SER A 41 -3.30 -17.06 -9.17
CA SER A 41 -2.34 -17.19 -8.07
C SER A 41 -2.18 -15.91 -7.28
N ALA A 42 -2.60 -14.77 -7.83
CA ALA A 42 -2.57 -13.47 -7.16
C ALA A 42 -3.92 -13.08 -6.53
N ARG A 43 -4.90 -13.99 -6.53
CA ARG A 43 -6.26 -13.68 -6.09
C ARG A 43 -6.31 -13.11 -4.68
N GLU A 44 -5.60 -13.70 -3.73
CA GLU A 44 -5.61 -13.25 -2.33
C GLU A 44 -5.07 -11.82 -2.22
N ILE A 45 -4.04 -11.48 -2.97
CA ILE A 45 -3.46 -10.14 -2.96
C ILE A 45 -4.50 -9.11 -3.37
N VAL A 46 -5.23 -9.38 -4.45
CA VAL A 46 -6.24 -8.46 -4.97
C VAL A 46 -7.45 -8.38 -4.03
N GLU A 47 -7.98 -9.53 -3.62
CA GLU A 47 -9.19 -9.59 -2.78
C GLU A 47 -8.94 -8.99 -1.39
N SER A 48 -7.74 -9.11 -0.86
CA SER A 48 -7.36 -8.57 0.44
C SER A 48 -6.83 -7.14 0.36
N GLN A 49 -6.84 -6.53 -0.83
CA GLN A 49 -6.41 -5.14 -1.05
C GLN A 49 -5.01 -4.87 -0.51
N MET A 50 -4.08 -5.76 -0.81
CA MET A 50 -2.69 -5.62 -0.41
C MET A 50 -1.93 -4.72 -1.38
N GLY A 51 -0.79 -4.20 -0.94
CA GLY A 51 0.11 -3.41 -1.76
C GLY A 51 0.09 -1.92 -1.46
N TRP A 52 0.40 -1.13 -2.48
CA TRP A 52 0.59 0.32 -2.36
C TRP A 52 -0.72 1.06 -2.16
N ASP A 53 -0.70 2.02 -1.23
CA ASP A 53 -1.81 2.95 -1.03
C ASP A 53 -1.23 4.32 -0.72
N ILE A 54 -1.47 5.28 -1.61
CA ILE A 54 -0.92 6.62 -1.54
C ILE A 54 -2.06 7.61 -1.74
N THR A 55 -2.21 8.54 -0.81
CA THR A 55 -3.28 9.53 -0.89
C THR A 55 -2.81 10.89 -0.42
N ASP A 56 -3.34 11.95 -1.03
CA ASP A 56 -3.22 13.31 -0.54
C ASP A 56 -4.53 13.81 0.11
N PHE A 57 -5.46 12.88 0.37
CA PHE A 57 -6.77 13.17 0.95
C PHE A 57 -7.60 14.17 0.14
N GLY A 58 -7.27 14.36 -1.15
CA GLY A 58 -7.95 15.31 -2.02
C GLY A 58 -7.52 16.76 -1.80
N HIS A 59 -6.50 17.01 -0.98
CA HIS A 59 -6.04 18.38 -0.66
C HIS A 59 -5.06 18.95 -1.70
N GLY A 60 -4.49 18.11 -2.58
CA GLY A 60 -3.58 18.55 -3.62
C GLY A 60 -2.17 18.85 -3.15
N ASN A 61 -1.82 18.51 -1.90
CA ASN A 61 -0.47 18.72 -1.36
C ASN A 61 -0.05 17.53 -0.49
N TYR A 62 0.49 16.52 -1.16
CA TYR A 62 0.92 15.28 -0.50
C TYR A 62 1.99 15.53 0.57
N GLU A 63 2.89 16.47 0.37
CA GLU A 63 3.98 16.72 1.31
C GLU A 63 3.49 17.24 2.66
N GLN A 64 2.37 17.94 2.66
CA GLN A 64 1.76 18.48 3.87
C GLN A 64 0.68 17.58 4.44
N ASP A 65 -0.26 17.16 3.60
CA ASP A 65 -1.38 16.29 3.96
C ASP A 65 -1.31 15.05 3.08
N GLY A 66 -0.70 14.00 3.59
CA GLY A 66 -0.47 12.82 2.79
C GLY A 66 -0.21 11.59 3.63
N LEU A 67 -0.40 10.43 3.01
CA LEU A 67 -0.18 9.16 3.65
C LEU A 67 0.34 8.16 2.63
N PHE A 68 1.40 7.46 2.99
CA PHE A 68 1.91 6.32 2.25
C PHE A 68 1.71 5.07 3.10
N LEU A 69 1.12 4.06 2.49
CA LEU A 69 0.98 2.74 3.10
C LEU A 69 1.42 1.67 2.12
N PHE A 70 1.95 0.59 2.64
CA PHE A 70 2.06 -0.66 1.92
C PHE A 70 1.47 -1.77 2.78
N THR A 71 0.38 -2.38 2.33
CA THR A 71 -0.27 -3.46 3.05
C THR A 71 0.43 -4.78 2.74
N VAL A 72 1.11 -5.33 3.73
CA VAL A 72 1.89 -6.56 3.62
C VAL A 72 1.00 -7.78 3.80
N ARG A 73 0.10 -7.72 4.76
CA ARG A 73 -0.86 -8.78 5.08
C ARG A 73 -2.20 -8.17 5.43
N ASN A 74 -3.25 -8.82 5.01
CA ASN A 74 -4.60 -8.39 5.35
C ASN A 74 -5.56 -9.58 5.22
N GLY A 75 -6.58 -9.62 6.08
CA GLY A 75 -7.69 -10.52 5.91
C GLY A 75 -8.67 -9.99 4.88
N SER A 76 -9.31 -10.88 4.15
CA SER A 76 -10.36 -10.48 3.21
C SER A 76 -11.65 -10.12 3.99
N PRO A 77 -12.56 -9.33 3.37
CA PRO A 77 -13.87 -9.08 3.98
C PRO A 77 -14.63 -10.37 4.32
N GLU A 78 -14.44 -11.42 3.52
CA GLU A 78 -15.05 -12.72 3.78
C GLU A 78 -14.52 -13.36 5.06
N ASN A 79 -13.21 -13.22 5.35
CA ASN A 79 -12.64 -13.74 6.59
C ASN A 79 -13.29 -13.08 7.82
N ILE A 80 -13.53 -11.78 7.77
CA ILE A 80 -14.18 -11.06 8.86
C ILE A 80 -15.61 -11.53 9.03
N LYS A 81 -16.32 -11.69 7.92
CA LYS A 81 -17.72 -12.09 7.90
C LYS A 81 -17.93 -13.51 8.46
N THR A 82 -17.04 -14.43 8.14
CA THR A 82 -17.10 -15.82 8.59
C THR A 82 -16.32 -16.08 9.86
N MET A 83 -15.60 -15.08 10.38
CA MET A 83 -14.73 -15.20 11.55
C MET A 83 -13.70 -16.32 11.40
N SER A 84 -13.15 -16.46 10.19
CA SER A 84 -12.14 -17.46 9.87
C SER A 84 -11.02 -16.84 9.04
N GLY A 85 -9.85 -17.51 8.98
CA GLY A 85 -8.69 -17.01 8.29
C GLY A 85 -8.03 -15.83 9.02
N LYS A 86 -7.35 -14.96 8.27
CA LYS A 86 -6.68 -13.79 8.85
C LYS A 86 -7.71 -12.72 9.22
N LEU A 87 -7.67 -12.30 10.49
CA LEU A 87 -8.53 -11.25 11.02
C LEU A 87 -7.75 -10.00 11.42
N TYR A 88 -6.53 -9.84 10.90
CA TYR A 88 -5.62 -8.73 11.19
C TYR A 88 -4.99 -8.22 9.91
N CYS A 89 -4.39 -7.03 9.98
CA CYS A 89 -3.58 -6.50 8.89
C CYS A 89 -2.23 -6.02 9.40
N GLU A 90 -1.24 -6.06 8.52
CA GLU A 90 0.07 -5.47 8.75
C GLU A 90 0.36 -4.51 7.62
N LYS A 91 0.74 -3.29 7.97
CA LYS A 91 1.04 -2.24 7.01
C LYS A 91 2.35 -1.56 7.35
N ILE A 92 3.08 -1.14 6.31
CA ILE A 92 4.21 -0.25 6.46
C ILE A 92 3.68 1.15 6.16
N MET A 93 3.90 2.07 7.09
CA MET A 93 3.48 3.47 6.94
C MET A 93 4.71 4.35 6.93
N ILE A 94 4.75 5.29 5.99
CA ILE A 94 5.81 6.29 5.91
C ILE A 94 5.18 7.67 6.01
N VAL A 95 5.66 8.46 6.96
CA VAL A 95 5.22 9.83 7.17
C VAL A 95 6.47 10.69 7.31
N ASP A 96 6.56 11.75 6.50
CA ASP A 96 7.65 12.70 6.59
C ASP A 96 7.49 13.66 7.76
N VAL A 97 8.58 14.34 8.08
CA VAL A 97 8.56 15.41 9.09
C VAL A 97 7.54 16.46 8.67
N ASN A 98 6.64 16.83 9.59
CA ASN A 98 5.56 17.79 9.40
C ASN A 98 4.46 17.37 8.42
N GLN A 99 4.52 16.16 7.88
CA GLN A 99 3.42 15.60 7.09
C GLN A 99 2.30 15.14 8.02
N ARG A 100 1.05 15.45 7.66
CA ARG A 100 -0.12 15.12 8.46
C ARG A 100 -1.03 14.13 7.77
N THR A 101 -1.70 13.36 8.59
CA THR A 101 -2.82 12.54 8.15
C THR A 101 -4.09 13.15 8.75
N PRO A 102 -4.93 13.82 7.94
CA PRO A 102 -6.17 14.39 8.46
C PRO A 102 -7.08 13.33 9.05
N MET A 103 -7.98 13.74 9.92
CA MET A 103 -8.96 12.83 10.50
C MET A 103 -9.83 12.20 9.40
N HIS A 104 -9.99 10.89 9.46
CA HIS A 104 -10.76 10.13 8.47
C HIS A 104 -11.32 8.86 9.12
N PHE A 105 -12.28 8.26 8.43
CA PHE A 105 -12.86 6.98 8.85
C PHE A 105 -12.09 5.79 8.28
N HIS A 106 -12.15 4.71 9.01
CA HIS A 106 -11.63 3.42 8.59
C HIS A 106 -12.76 2.45 8.31
#